data_007ed2f86d08cc3048e8cec469da0c21
#
_entry.id   007ed2f86d08cc3048e8cec469da0c21
#
_cell.length_a   1.000
_cell.length_b   1.000
_cell.length_c   1.000
_cell.angle_alpha   90.00
_cell.angle_beta   90.00
_cell.angle_gamma   90.00
#
_symmetry.space_group_name_H-M   'P 1'
#
loop_
_entity.id
_entity.type
_entity.pdbx_description
1 polymer ?
#
loop_
_entity_poly.entity_id
_entity_poly.type
_entity_poly.pdbx_seq_one_letter_code
_entity_poly.pdbx_strand_id
1 'polypeptide(L)'
;MKKSLSERSQASVWHPFTQMQVGPKPIGLKKGEGVYLFDEDGKKYIDAISSWWTCLHGHSHPYIADKIAEQARRLEHVIFAGFTHEPAVRLAERLLENLPDNQ
;
A
#
# COMPACT_ATOMS: atom_id res chain seq x y z
N MET A 1 -9.36 24.54 -17.55
CA MET A 1 -8.55 23.29 -17.67
C MET A 1 -8.64 22.47 -16.37
N LYS A 2 -8.65 21.17 -16.48
CA LYS A 2 -8.69 20.29 -15.30
C LYS A 2 -7.29 20.26 -14.66
N LYS A 3 -7.20 20.56 -13.35
CA LYS A 3 -5.94 20.48 -12.61
C LYS A 3 -5.37 19.07 -12.60
N SER A 4 -4.05 18.91 -12.75
CA SER A 4 -3.36 17.63 -12.63
C SER A 4 -3.48 17.05 -11.21
N LEU A 5 -3.21 15.76 -11.05
CA LEU A 5 -3.18 15.12 -9.73
C LEU A 5 -2.13 15.77 -8.83
N SER A 6 -0.97 16.11 -9.39
CA SER A 6 0.11 16.81 -8.69
C SER A 6 -0.35 18.16 -8.12
N GLU A 7 -1.01 19.00 -8.93
CA GLU A 7 -1.54 20.30 -8.50
C GLU A 7 -2.64 20.16 -7.43
N ARG A 8 -3.52 19.18 -7.59
CA ARG A 8 -4.56 18.89 -6.60
C ARG A 8 -3.96 18.42 -5.28
N SER A 9 -2.95 17.56 -5.34
CA SER A 9 -2.24 17.06 -4.18
C SER A 9 -1.54 18.16 -3.40
N GLN A 10 -0.82 19.05 -4.10
CA GLN A 10 -0.19 20.21 -3.45
C GLN A 10 -1.17 21.14 -2.74
N ALA A 11 -2.39 21.24 -3.25
CA ALA A 11 -3.41 22.12 -2.68
C ALA A 11 -4.14 21.52 -1.46
N SER A 12 -4.13 20.20 -1.28
CA SER A 12 -4.99 19.53 -0.30
C SER A 12 -4.30 18.46 0.57
N VAL A 13 -3.06 18.11 0.29
CA VAL A 13 -2.33 17.05 1.03
C VAL A 13 -1.03 17.61 1.60
N TRP A 14 -0.83 17.43 2.90
CA TRP A 14 0.45 17.71 3.53
C TRP A 14 1.33 16.46 3.45
N HIS A 15 2.32 16.49 2.55
CA HIS A 15 3.22 15.36 2.33
C HIS A 15 4.25 15.20 3.45
N PRO A 16 4.45 13.99 3.98
CA PRO A 16 5.50 13.73 4.96
C PRO A 16 6.89 13.90 4.33
N PHE A 17 7.85 14.25 5.15
CA PHE A 17 9.26 14.44 4.76
C PHE A 17 9.49 15.36 3.55
N THR A 18 8.58 16.32 3.35
CA THR A 18 8.58 17.19 2.17
C THR A 18 8.48 18.65 2.58
N GLN A 19 9.36 19.49 2.04
CA GLN A 19 9.23 20.94 2.19
C GLN A 19 8.24 21.46 1.14
N MET A 20 7.05 21.81 1.58
CA MET A 20 5.93 22.13 0.69
C MET A 20 6.15 23.39 -0.17
N GLN A 21 6.97 24.34 0.31
CA GLN A 21 7.22 25.59 -0.40
C GLN A 21 8.32 25.49 -1.45
N VAL A 22 9.38 24.73 -1.18
CA VAL A 22 10.60 24.71 -2.00
C VAL A 22 10.93 23.31 -2.54
N GLY A 23 10.26 22.30 -2.06
CA GLY A 23 10.44 20.92 -2.53
C GLY A 23 9.88 20.71 -3.94
N PRO A 24 10.31 19.63 -4.62
CA PRO A 24 9.76 19.28 -5.93
C PRO A 24 8.27 18.94 -5.83
N LYS A 25 7.55 19.25 -6.90
CA LYS A 25 6.14 18.83 -7.01
C LYS A 25 6.01 17.32 -6.95
N PRO A 26 5.00 16.76 -6.23
CA PRO A 26 4.78 15.33 -6.21
C PRO A 26 4.42 14.82 -7.61
N ILE A 27 4.91 13.64 -7.94
CA ILE A 27 4.54 12.97 -9.19
C ILE A 27 3.18 12.31 -9.02
N GLY A 28 2.21 12.68 -9.84
CA GLY A 28 0.87 12.07 -9.83
C GLY A 28 0.91 10.67 -10.46
N LEU A 29 0.79 9.63 -9.66
CA LEU A 29 0.82 8.25 -10.12
C LEU A 29 -0.59 7.72 -10.37
N LYS A 30 -0.75 6.94 -11.44
CA LYS A 30 -2.03 6.30 -11.85
C LYS A 30 -2.02 4.78 -11.67
N LYS A 31 -0.87 4.15 -11.84
CA LYS A 31 -0.75 2.69 -11.89
C LYS A 31 0.57 2.24 -11.29
N GLY A 32 0.55 1.07 -10.68
CA GLY A 32 1.74 0.29 -10.32
C GLY A 32 1.64 -1.11 -10.89
N GLU A 33 2.78 -1.69 -11.30
CA GLU A 33 2.87 -3.05 -11.81
C GLU A 33 4.27 -3.61 -11.60
N GLY A 34 4.40 -4.63 -10.78
CA GLY A 34 5.71 -5.16 -10.40
C GLY A 34 6.57 -4.08 -9.75
N VAL A 35 7.76 -3.83 -10.28
CA VAL A 35 8.67 -2.79 -9.79
C VAL A 35 8.39 -1.40 -10.37
N TYR A 36 7.41 -1.27 -11.24
CA TYR A 36 7.17 -0.04 -11.97
C TYR A 36 5.97 0.74 -11.45
N LEU A 37 6.14 2.05 -11.43
CA LEU A 37 5.08 3.05 -11.22
C LEU A 37 4.89 3.84 -12.51
N PHE A 38 3.66 4.25 -12.79
CA PHE A 38 3.30 5.00 -13.99
C PHE A 38 2.55 6.27 -13.59
N ASP A 39 2.98 7.41 -14.13
CA ASP A 39 2.32 8.69 -13.90
C ASP A 39 1.08 8.90 -14.81
N GLU A 40 0.48 10.09 -14.69
CA GLU A 40 -0.72 10.46 -15.46
C GLU A 40 -0.47 10.47 -16.98
N ASP A 41 0.76 10.71 -17.41
CA ASP A 41 1.19 10.77 -18.80
C ASP A 41 1.71 9.41 -19.33
N GLY A 42 1.74 8.40 -18.47
CA GLY A 42 2.21 7.06 -18.81
C GLY A 42 3.72 6.87 -18.70
N LYS A 43 4.45 7.88 -18.21
CA LYS A 43 5.87 7.74 -17.96
C LYS A 43 6.13 6.74 -16.85
N LYS A 44 7.11 5.86 -17.07
CA LYS A 44 7.47 4.76 -16.19
C LYS A 44 8.65 5.11 -15.28
N TYR A 45 8.50 4.75 -14.00
CA TYR A 45 9.52 4.90 -12.96
C TYR A 45 9.79 3.55 -12.30
N ILE A 46 11.02 3.30 -11.87
CA ILE A 46 11.37 2.13 -11.05
C ILE A 46 11.24 2.52 -9.58
N ASP A 47 10.44 1.77 -8.84
CA ASP A 47 10.35 1.88 -7.38
C ASP A 47 11.42 0.99 -6.74
N ALA A 48 12.64 1.51 -6.67
CA ALA A 48 13.80 0.77 -6.19
C ALA A 48 13.80 0.50 -4.66
N ILE A 49 12.90 1.13 -3.92
CA ILE A 49 12.78 0.98 -2.47
C ILE A 49 11.46 0.33 -2.03
N SER A 50 10.73 -0.27 -2.98
CA SER A 50 9.44 -0.94 -2.72
C SER A 50 8.48 -0.08 -1.89
N SER A 51 8.36 1.21 -2.21
CA SER A 51 7.54 2.21 -1.49
C SER A 51 7.75 2.15 0.03
N TRP A 52 9.01 2.27 0.43
CA TRP A 52 9.47 2.12 1.82
C TRP A 52 9.20 0.71 2.38
N TRP A 53 9.64 -0.28 1.62
CA TRP A 53 9.65 -1.70 1.99
C TRP A 53 8.27 -2.37 2.14
N THR A 54 7.21 -1.69 1.78
CA THR A 54 5.85 -2.22 1.92
C THR A 54 5.42 -3.13 0.77
N CYS A 55 5.91 -2.86 -0.46
CA CYS A 55 5.54 -3.61 -1.66
C CYS A 55 6.55 -4.71 -1.99
N LEU A 56 6.83 -5.64 -1.05
CA LEU A 56 7.83 -6.69 -1.19
C LEU A 56 7.62 -7.61 -2.39
N HIS A 57 6.38 -7.81 -2.80
CA HIS A 57 6.00 -8.68 -3.92
C HIS A 57 5.68 -7.88 -5.20
N GLY A 58 6.08 -6.61 -5.24
CA GLY A 58 5.75 -5.69 -6.32
C GLY A 58 4.37 -5.05 -6.18
N HIS A 59 4.15 -4.01 -6.97
CA HIS A 59 2.88 -3.30 -7.03
C HIS A 59 1.80 -4.14 -7.72
N SER A 60 0.59 -4.06 -7.21
CA SER A 60 -0.60 -4.67 -7.81
C SER A 60 -0.45 -6.18 -8.05
N HIS A 61 0.22 -6.89 -7.14
CA HIS A 61 0.39 -8.33 -7.26
C HIS A 61 -0.98 -9.02 -7.33
N PRO A 62 -1.30 -9.77 -8.40
CA PRO A 62 -2.66 -10.26 -8.66
C PRO A 62 -3.23 -11.11 -7.51
N TYR A 63 -2.46 -12.07 -7.03
CA TYR A 63 -2.89 -12.94 -5.94
C TYR A 63 -3.22 -12.15 -4.66
N ILE A 64 -2.37 -11.18 -4.29
CA ILE A 64 -2.58 -10.37 -3.08
C ILE A 64 -3.81 -9.47 -3.26
N ALA A 65 -3.94 -8.82 -4.41
CA ALA A 65 -5.08 -7.97 -4.72
C ALA A 65 -6.40 -8.75 -4.67
N ASP A 66 -6.44 -9.95 -5.27
CA ASP A 66 -7.62 -10.82 -5.27
C ASP A 66 -7.97 -11.29 -3.84
N LYS A 67 -6.98 -11.68 -3.03
CA LYS A 67 -7.22 -12.11 -1.64
C LYS A 67 -7.70 -10.99 -0.73
N ILE A 68 -7.18 -9.77 -0.91
CA ILE A 68 -7.70 -8.58 -0.21
C ILE A 68 -9.15 -8.32 -0.62
N ALA A 69 -9.45 -8.35 -1.92
CA ALA A 69 -10.81 -8.12 -2.42
C ALA A 69 -11.79 -9.19 -1.93
N GLU A 70 -11.38 -10.46 -1.93
CA GLU A 70 -12.17 -11.58 -1.41
C GLU A 70 -12.50 -11.37 0.07
N GLN A 71 -11.49 -11.11 0.90
CA GLN A 71 -11.68 -10.90 2.33
C GLN A 71 -12.51 -9.65 2.64
N ALA A 72 -12.29 -8.55 1.93
CA ALA A 72 -13.05 -7.32 2.12
C ALA A 72 -14.56 -7.49 1.83
N ARG A 73 -14.93 -8.37 0.89
CA ARG A 73 -16.34 -8.71 0.63
C ARG A 73 -16.97 -9.59 1.71
N ARG A 74 -16.17 -10.30 2.50
CA ARG A 74 -16.63 -11.20 3.57
C ARG A 74 -16.66 -10.50 4.92
N LEU A 75 -15.56 -9.88 5.31
CA LEU A 75 -15.39 -9.14 6.55
C LEU A 75 -14.10 -8.31 6.44
N GLU A 76 -14.24 -7.01 6.26
CA GLU A 76 -13.11 -6.07 6.12
C GLU A 76 -12.47 -5.72 7.45
N HIS A 77 -13.27 -5.64 8.51
CA HIS A 77 -12.81 -5.27 9.84
C HIS A 77 -13.77 -5.77 10.91
N VAL A 78 -13.24 -6.10 12.07
CA VAL A 78 -14.00 -6.35 13.30
C VAL A 78 -13.17 -5.94 14.51
N ILE A 79 -13.83 -5.40 15.53
CA ILE A 79 -13.17 -5.10 16.80
C ILE A 79 -12.75 -6.41 17.50
N PHE A 80 -11.52 -6.49 18.02
CA PHE A 80 -11.02 -7.69 18.71
C PHE A 80 -11.40 -7.76 20.20
N ALA A 81 -12.13 -6.78 20.71
CA ALA A 81 -12.70 -6.86 22.06
C ALA A 81 -13.93 -7.81 22.07
N GLY A 82 -13.66 -9.10 22.19
CA GLY A 82 -14.68 -10.16 22.24
C GLY A 82 -15.01 -10.81 20.90
N PHE A 83 -14.37 -10.37 19.80
CA PHE A 83 -14.51 -10.94 18.45
C PHE A 83 -13.16 -11.36 17.89
N THR A 84 -13.18 -12.22 16.90
CA THR A 84 -12.00 -12.63 16.14
C THR A 84 -12.37 -13.01 14.71
N HIS A 85 -11.39 -13.19 13.83
CA HIS A 85 -11.60 -13.68 12.47
C HIS A 85 -10.41 -14.50 11.96
N GLU A 86 -10.70 -15.36 11.01
CA GLU A 86 -9.77 -16.35 10.46
C GLU A 86 -8.41 -15.79 10.01
N PRO A 87 -8.30 -14.69 9.22
CA PRO A 87 -7.01 -14.18 8.79
C PRO A 87 -6.05 -13.81 9.92
N ALA A 88 -6.57 -13.23 11.02
CA ALA A 88 -5.76 -12.86 12.16
C ALA A 88 -5.28 -14.09 12.94
N VAL A 89 -6.14 -15.06 13.16
CA VAL A 89 -5.80 -16.32 13.86
C VAL A 89 -4.73 -17.07 13.07
N ARG A 90 -4.93 -17.29 11.77
CA ARG A 90 -3.94 -17.97 10.92
C ARG A 90 -2.61 -17.26 10.86
N LEU A 91 -2.60 -15.93 10.83
CA LEU A 91 -1.34 -15.17 10.88
C LEU A 91 -0.61 -15.42 12.20
N ALA A 92 -1.32 -15.34 13.32
CA ALA A 92 -0.75 -15.60 14.65
C ALA A 92 -0.18 -17.02 14.76
N GLU A 93 -0.94 -18.02 14.35
CA GLU A 93 -0.50 -19.44 14.34
C GLU A 93 0.78 -19.63 13.54
N ARG A 94 0.85 -19.09 12.31
CA ARG A 94 2.03 -19.18 11.45
C ARG A 94 3.25 -18.43 12.01
N LEU A 95 3.05 -17.32 12.71
CA LEU A 95 4.13 -16.62 13.36
C LEU A 95 4.67 -17.43 14.54
N LEU A 96 3.81 -18.05 15.32
CA LEU A 96 4.20 -18.91 16.44
C LEU A 96 5.01 -20.14 16.00
N GLU A 97 4.71 -20.72 14.81
CA GLU A 97 5.50 -21.82 14.24
C GLU A 97 6.99 -21.47 14.03
N ASN A 98 7.34 -20.20 13.93
CA ASN A 98 8.72 -19.73 13.76
C ASN A 98 9.40 -19.32 15.07
N LEU A 99 8.71 -19.40 16.19
CA LEU A 99 9.25 -19.08 17.51
C LEU A 99 9.70 -20.33 18.25
N PRO A 100 10.66 -20.21 19.20
CA PRO A 100 11.01 -21.32 20.09
C PRO A 100 9.80 -21.79 20.92
N ASP A 101 9.76 -23.10 21.24
CA ASP A 101 8.63 -23.75 21.94
C ASP A 101 8.33 -23.16 23.33
N ASN A 102 9.20 -22.31 23.87
CA ASN A 102 9.08 -21.70 25.18
C ASN A 102 8.68 -20.22 25.18
N GLN A 103 8.10 -19.74 24.11
CA GLN A 103 7.62 -18.35 23.95
C GLN A 103 6.09 -18.25 24.14
#